data_cbdd11da709fc6a86e891fcedde63b3b
#
_entry.id   cbdd11da709fc6a86e891fcedde63b3b
#
_cell.length_a   1.000
_cell.length_b   1.000
_cell.length_c   1.000
_cell.angle_alpha   90.00
_cell.angle_beta   90.00
_cell.angle_gamma   90.00
#
_symmetry.space_group_name_H-M   'P 1'
#
loop_
_entity.id
_entity.type
_entity.pdbx_description
1 polymer ?
#
loop_
_entity_poly.entity_id
_entity_poly.type
_entity_poly.pdbx_seq_one_letter_code
_entity_poly.pdbx_strand_id
1 'polypeptide(L)'
;MEKEQRKKEKSIKIITSEDFDGGIGAQDLEALLTERGKNLSKIKFNISYELQLKELQVQLVNLQRWIQKNNRRVAIIFEGRDAAGKGGTIKRFTEHLNPRAMRIVALAKPTDTEQGQWYFRRYIKELPDKGEMVFFDRSWYNRAVVEPVMGFCSEPQYQQFIRQVTEFEH
;
A
#
# COMPACT_ATOMS: atom_id res chain seq x y z
N MET A 1 31.88 -21.32 35.82
CA MET A 1 32.10 -21.29 34.39
C MET A 1 31.37 -22.40 33.61
N GLU A 2 30.42 -23.12 34.22
CA GLU A 2 29.69 -24.23 33.56
C GLU A 2 28.18 -23.94 33.34
N LYS A 3 27.71 -22.74 33.62
CA LYS A 3 26.30 -22.36 33.45
C LYS A 3 26.01 -21.58 32.18
N GLU A 4 26.97 -21.24 31.37
CA GLU A 4 26.80 -20.46 30.12
C GLU A 4 26.76 -21.29 28.83
N GLN A 5 27.15 -22.56 28.88
CA GLN A 5 27.14 -23.44 27.70
C GLN A 5 25.85 -24.21 27.45
N ARG A 6 24.78 -23.94 28.19
CA ARG A 6 23.42 -24.48 27.93
C ARG A 6 22.47 -23.49 27.28
N LYS A 7 22.95 -22.51 26.52
CA LYS A 7 22.12 -21.91 25.47
C LYS A 7 22.07 -22.90 24.32
N LYS A 8 21.13 -23.86 24.48
CA LYS A 8 20.78 -24.84 23.47
C LYS A 8 20.69 -24.16 22.11
N GLU A 9 21.53 -24.59 21.18
CA GLU A 9 21.21 -24.66 19.76
C GLU A 9 19.83 -25.32 19.64
N LYS A 10 18.79 -24.52 19.49
CA LYS A 10 17.52 -24.99 18.95
C LYS A 10 17.83 -25.26 17.47
N SER A 11 18.28 -26.48 17.19
CA SER A 11 18.36 -26.96 15.83
C SER A 11 16.98 -26.73 15.18
N ILE A 12 16.96 -25.83 14.23
CA ILE A 12 15.78 -25.62 13.38
C ILE A 12 15.65 -26.92 12.59
N LYS A 13 14.79 -27.82 13.04
CA LYS A 13 14.43 -29.01 12.27
C LYS A 13 13.69 -28.50 11.03
N ILE A 14 14.37 -28.55 9.89
CA ILE A 14 13.76 -28.24 8.58
C ILE A 14 12.75 -29.34 8.30
N ILE A 15 11.53 -29.00 7.94
CA ILE A 15 10.52 -29.94 7.45
C ILE A 15 10.99 -30.35 6.06
N THR A 16 11.29 -31.61 5.85
CA THR A 16 11.67 -32.18 4.56
C THR A 16 10.45 -32.82 3.90
N SER A 17 10.52 -33.09 2.59
CA SER A 17 9.46 -33.82 1.88
C SER A 17 9.19 -35.21 2.47
N GLU A 18 10.18 -35.82 3.11
CA GLU A 18 10.06 -37.13 3.78
C GLU A 18 9.13 -37.10 5.00
N ASP A 19 8.99 -35.95 5.65
CA ASP A 19 8.04 -35.75 6.75
C ASP A 19 6.55 -35.82 6.28
N PHE A 20 6.32 -35.80 4.97
CA PHE A 20 4.98 -35.81 4.34
C PHE A 20 4.63 -37.11 3.62
N ASP A 21 5.54 -38.03 3.46
CA ASP A 21 5.35 -39.30 2.69
C ASP A 21 4.32 -40.27 3.31
N GLY A 22 3.87 -40.03 4.54
CA GLY A 22 2.88 -40.80 5.25
C GLY A 22 1.48 -40.16 5.34
N GLY A 23 1.24 -39.01 4.72
CA GLY A 23 -0.01 -38.27 4.83
C GLY A 23 -0.28 -37.79 6.25
N ILE A 24 0.37 -36.69 6.65
CA ILE A 24 0.13 -36.08 7.98
C ILE A 24 -1.33 -35.62 8.07
N GLY A 25 -2.08 -36.16 9.02
CA GLY A 25 -3.41 -35.70 9.34
C GLY A 25 -3.44 -34.26 9.83
N ALA A 26 -4.58 -33.59 9.68
CA ALA A 26 -4.72 -32.21 10.12
C ALA A 26 -4.39 -32.00 11.61
N GLN A 27 -4.66 -33.02 12.45
CA GLN A 27 -4.35 -33.02 13.88
C GLN A 27 -2.85 -33.13 14.15
N ASP A 28 -2.14 -33.98 13.39
CA ASP A 28 -0.68 -34.15 13.53
C ASP A 28 0.06 -32.89 13.07
N LEU A 29 -0.42 -32.25 12.00
CA LEU A 29 0.12 -30.95 11.55
C LEU A 29 -0.09 -29.86 12.60
N GLU A 30 -1.25 -29.81 13.25
CA GLU A 30 -1.56 -28.86 14.30
C GLU A 30 -0.65 -29.07 15.52
N ALA A 31 -0.43 -30.31 15.93
CA ALA A 31 0.47 -30.68 17.00
C ALA A 31 1.92 -30.26 16.70
N LEU A 32 2.44 -30.57 15.52
CA LEU A 32 3.77 -30.19 15.06
C LEU A 32 3.98 -28.68 15.00
N LEU A 33 2.99 -27.92 14.52
CA LEU A 33 3.04 -26.47 14.46
C LEU A 33 3.03 -25.85 15.86
N THR A 34 2.22 -26.40 16.77
CA THR A 34 2.12 -25.96 18.16
C THR A 34 3.44 -26.23 18.92
N GLU A 35 4.03 -27.41 18.74
CA GLU A 35 5.33 -27.78 19.31
C GLU A 35 6.45 -26.81 18.85
N ARG A 36 6.36 -26.31 17.64
CA ARG A 36 7.29 -25.31 17.07
C ARG A 36 6.92 -23.85 17.38
N GLY A 37 5.93 -23.62 18.23
CA GLY A 37 5.46 -22.28 18.60
C GLY A 37 4.79 -21.53 17.42
N LYS A 38 4.26 -22.24 16.42
CA LYS A 38 3.54 -21.68 15.29
C LYS A 38 2.04 -21.71 15.56
N ASN A 39 1.39 -20.56 15.37
CA ASN A 39 -0.08 -20.48 15.50
C ASN A 39 -0.76 -20.87 14.20
N LEU A 40 -1.44 -22.01 14.18
CA LEU A 40 -2.14 -22.55 13.00
C LEU A 40 -3.21 -21.58 12.48
N SER A 41 -3.97 -20.92 13.36
CA SER A 41 -5.00 -19.96 12.95
C SER A 41 -4.38 -18.77 12.19
N LYS A 42 -3.23 -18.29 12.65
CA LYS A 42 -2.48 -17.22 11.97
C LYS A 42 -1.95 -17.67 10.61
N ILE A 43 -1.50 -18.93 10.50
CA ILE A 43 -1.03 -19.50 9.22
C ILE A 43 -2.20 -19.60 8.23
N LYS A 44 -3.34 -20.16 8.66
CA LYS A 44 -4.55 -20.25 7.83
C LYS A 44 -5.04 -18.88 7.37
N PHE A 45 -5.05 -17.90 8.29
CA PHE A 45 -5.39 -16.51 7.97
C PHE A 45 -4.46 -15.92 6.91
N ASN A 46 -3.15 -16.08 7.07
CA ASN A 46 -2.18 -15.56 6.11
C ASN A 46 -2.34 -16.21 4.72
N ILE A 47 -2.52 -17.54 4.68
CA ILE A 47 -2.75 -18.24 3.41
C ILE A 47 -4.02 -17.74 2.72
N SER A 48 -5.13 -17.64 3.46
CA SER A 48 -6.39 -17.10 2.93
C SER A 48 -6.24 -15.68 2.43
N TYR A 49 -5.53 -14.82 3.18
CA TYR A 49 -5.23 -13.45 2.79
C TYR A 49 -4.43 -13.39 1.48
N GLU A 50 -3.36 -14.17 1.36
CA GLU A 50 -2.51 -14.17 0.15
C GLU A 50 -3.28 -14.69 -1.09
N LEU A 51 -4.14 -15.70 -0.92
CA LEU A 51 -4.98 -16.19 -2.02
C LEU A 51 -5.96 -15.11 -2.50
N GLN A 52 -6.66 -14.44 -1.59
CA GLN A 52 -7.58 -13.35 -1.92
C GLN A 52 -6.84 -12.15 -2.53
N LEU A 53 -5.68 -11.79 -1.98
CA LEU A 53 -4.86 -10.71 -2.51
C LEU A 53 -4.44 -10.99 -3.96
N LYS A 54 -3.99 -12.21 -4.24
CA LYS A 54 -3.60 -12.63 -5.59
C LYS A 54 -4.76 -12.52 -6.59
N GLU A 55 -5.95 -12.94 -6.18
CA GLU A 55 -7.16 -12.82 -7.02
C GLU A 55 -7.47 -11.35 -7.34
N LEU A 56 -7.43 -10.46 -6.33
CA LEU A 56 -7.65 -9.03 -6.52
C LEU A 56 -6.55 -8.38 -7.39
N GLN A 57 -5.30 -8.81 -7.26
CA GLN A 57 -4.20 -8.32 -8.10
C GLN A 57 -4.39 -8.72 -9.58
N VAL A 58 -4.92 -9.92 -9.86
CA VAL A 58 -5.28 -10.31 -11.23
C VAL A 58 -6.38 -9.40 -11.79
N GLN A 59 -7.41 -9.10 -11.00
CA GLN A 59 -8.48 -8.17 -11.41
C GLN A 59 -7.93 -6.77 -11.67
N LEU A 60 -7.00 -6.30 -10.85
CA LEU A 60 -6.37 -4.99 -11.00
C LEU A 60 -5.53 -4.89 -12.29
N VAL A 61 -4.81 -5.95 -12.65
CA VAL A 61 -4.09 -6.02 -13.95
C VAL A 61 -5.07 -5.97 -15.12
N ASN A 62 -6.22 -6.66 -15.01
CA ASN A 62 -7.26 -6.60 -16.03
C ASN A 62 -7.89 -5.21 -16.13
N LEU A 63 -8.11 -4.55 -15.00
CA LEU A 63 -8.57 -3.14 -14.95
C LEU A 63 -7.56 -2.22 -15.64
N GLN A 64 -6.26 -2.35 -15.37
CA GLN A 64 -5.24 -1.55 -16.04
C GLN A 64 -5.27 -1.73 -17.56
N ARG A 65 -5.39 -2.97 -18.05
CA ARG A 65 -5.53 -3.24 -19.49
C ARG A 65 -6.77 -2.58 -20.08
N TRP A 66 -7.89 -2.61 -19.35
CA TRP A 66 -9.13 -1.95 -19.79
C TRP A 66 -8.96 -0.42 -19.84
N ILE A 67 -8.30 0.19 -18.84
CA ILE A 67 -7.99 1.63 -18.79
C ILE A 67 -7.16 2.04 -20.01
N GLN A 68 -6.11 1.27 -20.33
CA GLN A 68 -5.26 1.52 -21.49
C GLN A 68 -6.05 1.41 -22.79
N LYS A 69 -6.81 0.32 -22.97
CA LYS A 69 -7.60 0.07 -24.19
C LYS A 69 -8.65 1.16 -24.44
N ASN A 70 -9.23 1.70 -23.38
CA ASN A 70 -10.30 2.71 -23.45
C ASN A 70 -9.79 4.15 -23.27
N ASN A 71 -8.47 4.37 -23.22
CA ASN A 71 -7.85 5.67 -23.02
C ASN A 71 -8.41 6.43 -21.81
N ARG A 72 -8.76 5.68 -20.74
CA ARG A 72 -9.25 6.28 -19.51
C ARG A 72 -8.11 6.83 -18.67
N ARG A 73 -8.41 7.78 -17.80
CA ARG A 73 -7.47 8.38 -16.86
C ARG A 73 -7.96 8.02 -15.45
N VAL A 74 -7.08 7.47 -14.63
CA VAL A 74 -7.46 7.06 -13.27
C VAL A 74 -6.44 7.60 -12.28
N ALA A 75 -6.88 8.46 -11.38
CA ALA A 75 -6.12 8.90 -10.22
C ALA A 75 -6.66 8.20 -8.97
N ILE A 76 -5.79 7.55 -8.21
CA ILE A 76 -6.14 6.88 -6.94
C ILE A 76 -5.40 7.60 -5.83
N ILE A 77 -6.16 8.12 -4.87
CA ILE A 77 -5.64 8.95 -3.78
C ILE A 77 -5.59 8.13 -2.50
N PHE A 78 -4.43 8.11 -1.85
CA PHE A 78 -4.24 7.48 -0.54
C PHE A 78 -4.00 8.54 0.52
N GLU A 79 -4.98 8.70 1.40
CA GLU A 79 -4.92 9.62 2.52
C GLU A 79 -4.86 8.87 3.86
N GLY A 80 -4.34 9.51 4.87
CA GLY A 80 -4.26 8.95 6.20
C GLY A 80 -3.05 9.45 6.99
N ARG A 81 -3.08 9.22 8.31
CA ARG A 81 -2.01 9.59 9.23
C ARG A 81 -0.68 8.89 8.88
N ASP A 82 0.40 9.39 9.44
CA ASP A 82 1.69 8.71 9.37
C ASP A 82 1.59 7.32 10.03
N ALA A 83 2.31 6.38 9.47
CA ALA A 83 2.27 4.96 9.85
C ALA A 83 0.90 4.26 9.68
N ALA A 84 -0.07 4.85 8.98
CA ALA A 84 -1.36 4.22 8.69
C ALA A 84 -1.30 3.09 7.64
N GLY A 85 -0.12 2.79 7.09
CA GLY A 85 0.05 1.71 6.13
C GLY A 85 -0.10 2.10 4.65
N LYS A 86 -0.21 3.39 4.32
CA LYS A 86 -0.38 3.88 2.93
C LYS A 86 0.63 3.26 1.96
N GLY A 87 1.93 3.40 2.22
CA GLY A 87 2.98 2.88 1.34
C GLY A 87 2.91 1.37 1.16
N GLY A 88 2.57 0.61 2.21
CA GLY A 88 2.35 -0.83 2.13
C GLY A 88 1.14 -1.19 1.27
N THR A 89 0.07 -0.40 1.34
CA THR A 89 -1.13 -0.57 0.52
C THR A 89 -0.82 -0.24 -0.94
N ILE A 90 -0.20 0.90 -1.23
CA ILE A 90 0.22 1.29 -2.58
C ILE A 90 1.09 0.20 -3.20
N LYS A 91 2.07 -0.34 -2.46
CA LYS A 91 2.90 -1.44 -2.94
C LYS A 91 2.08 -2.64 -3.39
N ARG A 92 1.08 -3.08 -2.60
CA ARG A 92 0.22 -4.23 -2.95
C ARG A 92 -0.64 -3.96 -4.18
N PHE A 93 -1.08 -2.73 -4.38
CA PHE A 93 -1.81 -2.33 -5.58
C PHE A 93 -0.91 -2.35 -6.82
N THR A 94 0.34 -1.90 -6.71
CA THR A 94 1.21 -1.64 -7.85
C THR A 94 2.15 -2.80 -8.21
N GLU A 95 2.31 -3.78 -7.33
CA GLU A 95 3.30 -4.84 -7.41
C GLU A 95 3.29 -5.62 -8.74
N HIS A 96 2.11 -5.82 -9.32
CA HIS A 96 1.94 -6.59 -10.56
C HIS A 96 1.46 -5.75 -11.75
N LEU A 97 1.32 -4.44 -11.57
CA LEU A 97 0.93 -3.54 -12.66
C LEU A 97 2.09 -3.27 -13.61
N ASN A 98 1.74 -2.98 -14.86
CA ASN A 98 2.73 -2.53 -15.86
C ASN A 98 3.24 -1.12 -15.47
N PRO A 99 4.54 -0.96 -15.17
CA PRO A 99 5.10 0.32 -14.75
C PRO A 99 5.11 1.38 -15.83
N ARG A 100 4.92 1.01 -17.11
CA ARG A 100 4.84 1.98 -18.22
C ARG A 100 3.50 2.70 -18.30
N ALA A 101 2.49 2.21 -17.61
CA ALA A 101 1.13 2.77 -17.62
C ALA A 101 0.64 3.11 -16.21
N MET A 102 1.57 3.25 -15.27
CA MET A 102 1.27 3.69 -13.93
C MET A 102 2.42 4.50 -13.34
N ARG A 103 2.10 5.44 -12.45
CA ARG A 103 3.07 6.19 -11.66
C ARG A 103 2.62 6.26 -10.20
N ILE A 104 3.59 6.34 -9.30
CA ILE A 104 3.36 6.69 -7.90
C ILE A 104 3.87 8.12 -7.71
N VAL A 105 3.03 8.97 -7.17
CA VAL A 105 3.31 10.39 -6.92
C VAL A 105 3.29 10.65 -5.43
N ALA A 106 4.42 11.07 -4.89
CA ALA A 106 4.58 11.53 -3.52
C ALA A 106 5.27 12.89 -3.54
N LEU A 107 4.49 13.97 -3.53
CA LEU A 107 5.05 15.31 -3.62
C LEU A 107 5.68 15.74 -2.29
N ALA A 108 6.91 16.23 -2.36
CA ALA A 108 7.59 16.84 -1.22
C ALA A 108 6.89 18.16 -0.80
N LYS A 109 7.38 18.79 0.27
CA LYS A 109 6.92 20.15 0.65
C LYS A 109 7.05 21.10 -0.54
N PRO A 110 6.06 22.02 -0.73
CA PRO A 110 6.12 23.00 -1.79
C PRO A 110 7.40 23.84 -1.71
N THR A 111 8.02 24.09 -2.85
CA THR A 111 9.11 25.10 -2.96
C THR A 111 8.55 26.51 -2.80
N ASP A 112 9.42 27.50 -2.55
CA ASP A 112 9.01 28.91 -2.44
C ASP A 112 8.30 29.41 -3.71
N THR A 113 8.75 28.95 -4.87
CA THR A 113 8.09 29.24 -6.16
C THR A 113 6.69 28.64 -6.24
N GLU A 114 6.51 27.40 -5.79
CA GLU A 114 5.20 26.73 -5.79
C GLU A 114 4.24 27.35 -4.77
N GLN A 115 4.75 27.86 -3.64
CA GLN A 115 3.92 28.54 -2.63
C GLN A 115 3.29 29.84 -3.17
N GLY A 116 3.99 30.53 -4.09
CA GLY A 116 3.49 31.72 -4.78
C GLY A 116 2.53 31.43 -5.95
N GLN A 117 2.27 30.16 -6.26
CA GLN A 117 1.40 29.74 -7.37
C GLN A 117 0.06 29.24 -6.86
N TRP A 118 -0.87 29.04 -7.80
CA TRP A 118 -2.13 28.39 -7.51
C TRP A 118 -1.89 26.98 -6.96
N TYR A 119 -2.54 26.66 -5.83
CA TYR A 119 -2.25 25.48 -5.03
C TYR A 119 -2.30 24.18 -5.82
N PHE A 120 -3.31 24.01 -6.68
CA PHE A 120 -3.51 22.77 -7.46
C PHE A 120 -2.51 22.60 -8.61
N ARG A 121 -1.78 23.65 -9.00
CA ARG A 121 -0.87 23.61 -10.15
C ARG A 121 0.18 22.50 -10.06
N ARG A 122 0.70 22.26 -8.87
CA ARG A 122 1.70 21.21 -8.64
C ARG A 122 1.11 19.79 -8.82
N TYR A 123 -0.19 19.61 -8.56
CA TYR A 123 -0.90 18.34 -8.72
C TYR A 123 -1.38 18.14 -10.16
N ILE A 124 -1.76 19.17 -10.88
CA ILE A 124 -2.18 19.09 -12.28
C ILE A 124 -1.11 18.45 -13.16
N LYS A 125 0.15 18.77 -12.92
CA LYS A 125 1.29 18.20 -13.66
C LYS A 125 1.43 16.68 -13.45
N GLU A 126 0.86 16.18 -12.39
CA GLU A 126 0.94 14.77 -11.98
C GLU A 126 -0.36 14.00 -12.26
N LEU A 127 -1.37 14.66 -12.82
CA LEU A 127 -2.60 13.96 -13.21
C LEU A 127 -2.32 12.95 -14.33
N PRO A 128 -3.10 11.85 -14.39
CA PRO A 128 -2.85 10.78 -15.36
C PRO A 128 -3.05 11.22 -16.81
N ASP A 129 -2.19 10.74 -17.68
CA ASP A 129 -2.39 10.77 -19.12
C ASP A 129 -3.42 9.73 -19.59
N LYS A 130 -3.77 9.77 -20.88
CA LYS A 130 -4.69 8.79 -21.49
C LYS A 130 -4.12 7.37 -21.35
N GLY A 131 -4.87 6.47 -20.76
CA GLY A 131 -4.47 5.09 -20.53
C GLY A 131 -3.57 4.88 -19.30
N GLU A 132 -3.41 5.90 -18.47
CA GLU A 132 -2.54 5.86 -17.30
C GLU A 132 -3.32 5.77 -15.97
N MET A 133 -2.71 5.10 -14.99
CA MET A 133 -3.11 5.08 -13.59
C MET A 133 -2.06 5.81 -12.74
N VAL A 134 -2.48 6.77 -11.92
CA VAL A 134 -1.59 7.46 -10.99
C VAL A 134 -2.04 7.22 -9.56
N PHE A 135 -1.11 6.80 -8.72
CA PHE A 135 -1.30 6.53 -7.30
C PHE A 135 -0.68 7.67 -6.49
N PHE A 136 -1.51 8.48 -5.85
CA PHE A 136 -1.04 9.58 -5.01
C PHE A 136 -0.85 9.11 -3.56
N ASP A 137 0.40 9.11 -3.07
CA ASP A 137 0.68 9.01 -1.63
C ASP A 137 0.61 10.41 -1.04
N ARG A 138 -0.54 10.74 -0.49
CA ARG A 138 -1.03 12.08 -0.19
C ARG A 138 -1.33 12.91 -1.44
N SER A 139 -2.29 13.81 -1.33
CA SER A 139 -2.78 14.60 -2.44
C SER A 139 -3.01 16.06 -2.05
N TRP A 140 -3.79 16.76 -2.88
CA TRP A 140 -4.29 18.11 -2.57
C TRP A 140 -5.12 18.16 -1.29
N TYR A 141 -5.66 17.05 -0.82
CA TYR A 141 -6.36 16.97 0.46
C TYR A 141 -5.47 17.20 1.68
N ASN A 142 -4.15 17.27 1.52
CA ASN A 142 -3.28 17.78 2.58
C ASN A 142 -3.74 19.14 3.10
N ARG A 143 -4.22 20.03 2.22
CA ARG A 143 -4.75 21.34 2.60
C ARG A 143 -6.10 21.27 3.30
N ALA A 144 -6.85 20.18 3.15
CA ALA A 144 -8.10 19.97 3.87
C ALA A 144 -7.89 19.54 5.32
N VAL A 145 -6.81 18.80 5.60
CA VAL A 145 -6.66 18.10 6.88
C VAL A 145 -5.31 18.41 7.54
N VAL A 146 -4.21 18.03 6.90
CA VAL A 146 -2.87 18.06 7.54
C VAL A 146 -2.37 19.50 7.69
N GLU A 147 -2.49 20.30 6.65
CA GLU A 147 -1.92 21.64 6.65
C GLU A 147 -2.57 22.60 7.67
N PRO A 148 -3.91 22.64 7.83
CA PRO A 148 -4.54 23.45 8.86
C PRO A 148 -4.17 23.00 10.28
N VAL A 149 -4.19 21.70 10.54
CA VAL A 149 -3.89 21.14 11.87
C VAL A 149 -2.46 21.41 12.29
N MET A 150 -1.53 21.33 11.35
CA MET A 150 -0.09 21.54 11.58
C MET A 150 0.34 23.01 11.44
N GLY A 151 -0.57 23.93 11.12
CA GLY A 151 -0.26 25.34 10.89
C GLY A 151 0.57 25.60 9.62
N PHE A 152 0.49 24.74 8.62
CA PHE A 152 1.25 24.86 7.36
C PHE A 152 0.51 25.69 6.30
N CYS A 153 -0.73 26.04 6.52
CA CYS A 153 -1.48 27.00 5.72
C CYS A 153 -2.22 28.00 6.60
N SER A 154 -2.47 29.20 6.06
CA SER A 154 -3.30 30.20 6.71
C SER A 154 -4.80 29.91 6.51
N GLU A 155 -5.63 30.48 7.38
CA GLU A 155 -7.09 30.35 7.24
C GLU A 155 -7.63 30.81 5.86
N PRO A 156 -7.17 31.95 5.28
CA PRO A 156 -7.58 32.33 3.92
C PRO A 156 -7.20 31.28 2.86
N GLN A 157 -6.04 30.64 2.97
CA GLN A 157 -5.59 29.59 2.04
C GLN A 157 -6.47 28.33 2.16
N TYR A 158 -6.83 27.95 3.38
CA TYR A 158 -7.75 26.85 3.63
C TYR A 158 -9.13 27.14 3.03
N GLN A 159 -9.71 28.32 3.29
CA GLN A 159 -11.00 28.72 2.75
C GLN A 159 -11.00 28.80 1.21
N GLN A 160 -9.90 29.23 0.62
CA GLN A 160 -9.74 29.24 -0.83
C GLN A 160 -9.73 27.80 -1.39
N PHE A 161 -9.03 26.88 -0.75
CA PHE A 161 -9.02 25.48 -1.12
C PHE A 161 -10.43 24.88 -1.09
N ILE A 162 -11.16 25.07 0.00
CA ILE A 162 -12.54 24.54 0.15
C ILE A 162 -13.47 25.03 -0.96
N ARG A 163 -13.33 26.28 -1.37
CA ARG A 163 -14.15 26.84 -2.48
C ARG A 163 -13.79 26.27 -3.85
N GLN A 164 -12.53 25.90 -4.05
CA GLN A 164 -11.99 25.54 -5.37
C GLN A 164 -11.89 24.02 -5.60
N VAL A 165 -11.85 23.21 -4.55
CA VAL A 165 -11.56 21.77 -4.70
C VAL A 165 -12.61 21.06 -5.55
N THR A 166 -13.87 21.36 -5.38
CA THR A 166 -14.95 20.73 -6.16
C THR A 166 -14.86 21.08 -7.64
N GLU A 167 -14.56 22.35 -7.95
CA GLU A 167 -14.37 22.81 -9.33
C GLU A 167 -13.10 22.21 -9.98
N PHE A 168 -12.05 22.01 -9.18
CA PHE A 168 -10.83 21.36 -9.63
C PHE A 168 -11.04 19.87 -9.98
N GLU A 169 -11.92 19.19 -9.27
CA GLU A 169 -12.18 17.75 -9.46
C GLU A 169 -13.18 17.45 -10.58
N HIS A 170 -13.91 18.43 -11.08
CA HIS A 170 -14.86 18.34 -12.19
C HIS A 170 -14.20 18.68 -13.53
#